data_815cd84ccc1b3fa7bfddd72867ea4970
#
_entry.id   815cd84ccc1b3fa7bfddd72867ea4970
#
_cell.length_a   1.000
_cell.length_b   1.000
_cell.length_c   1.000
_cell.angle_alpha   90.00
_cell.angle_beta   90.00
_cell.angle_gamma   90.00
#
_symmetry.space_group_name_H-M   'P 1'
#
loop_
_entity.id
_entity.type
_entity.pdbx_description
1 polymer ?
#
loop_
_entity_poly.entity_id
_entity_poly.type
_entity_poly.pdbx_seq_one_letter_code
_entity_poly.pdbx_strand_id
1 'polypeptide(L)'
;MSDLPPAERLVKLRALEEWLVWQLGDTRRKIREVEAGMDRDRKQAARAWAEARWKLEPVRGEERRSVLHRGGCGIWKGEHGFLDREEALVALEDDSMSVEMCTVCNPGPGLRG
;
A
#
# COMPACT_ATOMS: atom_id res chain seq x y z
N MET A 1 -50.57 18.18 -3.61
CA MET A 1 -51.65 17.32 -3.17
C MET A 1 -52.10 16.42 -4.29
N SER A 2 -52.32 15.20 -3.95
CA SER A 2 -52.61 14.20 -4.96
C SER A 2 -54.11 13.92 -4.99
N ASP A 3 -54.78 14.23 -6.12
CA ASP A 3 -56.19 13.89 -6.35
C ASP A 3 -56.32 12.50 -6.93
N LEU A 4 -55.23 11.74 -7.02
CA LEU A 4 -55.22 10.40 -7.59
C LEU A 4 -55.81 9.39 -6.58
N PRO A 5 -56.53 8.37 -7.07
CA PRO A 5 -56.94 7.26 -6.21
C PRO A 5 -55.74 6.57 -5.58
N PRO A 6 -55.91 5.97 -4.38
CA PRO A 6 -54.80 5.29 -3.71
C PRO A 6 -54.05 4.27 -4.57
N ALA A 7 -54.76 3.49 -5.37
CA ALA A 7 -54.14 2.48 -6.23
C ALA A 7 -53.18 3.12 -7.27
N GLU A 8 -53.58 4.22 -7.88
CA GLU A 8 -52.76 4.93 -8.83
C GLU A 8 -51.55 5.61 -8.18
N ARG A 9 -51.76 6.18 -6.99
CA ARG A 9 -50.65 6.75 -6.21
C ARG A 9 -49.64 5.68 -5.86
N LEU A 10 -50.10 4.50 -5.49
CA LEU A 10 -49.21 3.38 -5.16
C LEU A 10 -48.34 2.95 -6.36
N VAL A 11 -48.93 2.83 -7.54
CA VAL A 11 -48.20 2.48 -8.76
C VAL A 11 -47.11 3.49 -9.04
N LYS A 12 -47.45 4.79 -8.91
CA LYS A 12 -46.47 5.86 -9.15
C LYS A 12 -45.34 5.88 -8.14
N LEU A 13 -45.67 5.67 -6.87
CA LEU A 13 -44.71 5.61 -5.79
C LEU A 13 -43.76 4.40 -5.96
N ARG A 14 -44.27 3.27 -6.37
CA ARG A 14 -43.43 2.09 -6.63
C ARG A 14 -42.49 2.30 -7.80
N ALA A 15 -42.97 2.96 -8.85
CA ALA A 15 -42.09 3.31 -10.00
C ALA A 15 -40.97 4.25 -9.55
N LEU A 16 -41.28 5.23 -8.72
CA LEU A 16 -40.31 6.14 -8.14
C LEU A 16 -39.32 5.39 -7.25
N GLU A 17 -39.81 4.48 -6.43
CA GLU A 17 -38.97 3.65 -5.56
C GLU A 17 -37.97 2.83 -6.37
N GLU A 18 -38.41 2.19 -7.45
CA GLU A 18 -37.54 1.42 -8.33
C GLU A 18 -36.43 2.28 -8.93
N TRP A 19 -36.80 3.48 -9.38
CA TRP A 19 -35.85 4.43 -9.94
C TRP A 19 -34.81 4.86 -8.89
N LEU A 20 -35.26 5.16 -7.66
CA LEU A 20 -34.38 5.55 -6.57
C LEU A 20 -33.43 4.41 -6.16
N VAL A 21 -33.93 3.17 -6.14
CA VAL A 21 -33.11 2.01 -5.85
C VAL A 21 -32.02 1.85 -6.92
N TRP A 22 -32.39 2.06 -8.19
CA TRP A 22 -31.41 2.00 -9.29
C TRP A 22 -30.38 3.11 -9.14
N GLN A 23 -30.79 4.33 -8.84
CA GLN A 23 -29.89 5.46 -8.62
C GLN A 23 -28.95 5.19 -7.44
N LEU A 24 -29.47 4.65 -6.37
CA LEU A 24 -28.67 4.30 -5.20
C LEU A 24 -27.62 3.25 -5.55
N GLY A 25 -28.02 2.22 -6.30
CA GLY A 25 -27.09 1.17 -6.76
C GLY A 25 -25.97 1.74 -7.62
N ASP A 26 -26.30 2.64 -8.55
CA ASP A 26 -25.33 3.30 -9.40
C ASP A 26 -24.35 4.16 -8.61
N THR A 27 -24.87 4.91 -7.65
CA THR A 27 -24.04 5.76 -6.78
C THR A 27 -23.10 4.90 -5.93
N ARG A 28 -23.60 3.81 -5.36
CA ARG A 28 -22.77 2.87 -4.57
C ARG A 28 -21.67 2.26 -5.40
N ARG A 29 -21.94 1.90 -6.65
CA ARG A 29 -20.92 1.38 -7.56
C ARG A 29 -19.82 2.43 -7.80
N LYS A 30 -20.21 3.67 -8.05
CA LYS A 30 -19.26 4.78 -8.26
C LYS A 30 -18.39 5.01 -7.01
N ILE A 31 -18.98 4.94 -5.83
CA ILE A 31 -18.24 5.04 -4.57
C ILE A 31 -17.18 3.93 -4.50
N ARG A 32 -17.57 2.69 -4.77
CA ARG A 32 -16.63 1.56 -4.73
C ARG A 32 -15.49 1.73 -5.73
N GLU A 33 -15.77 2.26 -6.92
CA GLU A 33 -14.75 2.52 -7.94
C GLU A 33 -13.73 3.56 -7.46
N VAL A 34 -14.21 4.64 -6.86
CA VAL A 34 -13.33 5.69 -6.31
C VAL A 34 -12.51 5.15 -5.15
N GLU A 35 -13.13 4.43 -4.23
CA GLU A 35 -12.43 3.83 -3.09
C GLU A 35 -11.35 2.85 -3.54
N ALA A 36 -11.64 2.02 -4.54
CA ALA A 36 -10.67 1.09 -5.09
C ALA A 36 -9.49 1.82 -5.74
N GLY A 37 -9.76 2.92 -6.44
CA GLY A 37 -8.72 3.78 -7.03
C GLY A 37 -7.81 4.40 -5.98
N MET A 38 -8.40 4.92 -4.92
CA MET A 38 -7.65 5.51 -3.81
C MET A 38 -6.79 4.46 -3.10
N ASP A 39 -7.31 3.24 -2.94
CA ASP A 39 -6.57 2.14 -2.33
C ASP A 39 -5.36 1.75 -3.18
N ARG A 40 -5.54 1.65 -4.50
CA ARG A 40 -4.43 1.36 -5.43
C ARG A 40 -3.36 2.44 -5.35
N ASP A 41 -3.76 3.71 -5.34
CA ASP A 41 -2.83 4.84 -5.29
C ASP A 41 -2.04 4.84 -3.98
N ARG A 42 -2.70 4.56 -2.87
CA ARG A 42 -2.06 4.47 -1.56
C ARG A 42 -1.03 3.33 -1.51
N LYS A 43 -1.39 2.17 -2.05
CA LYS A 43 -0.49 1.01 -2.11
C LYS A 43 0.70 1.28 -3.02
N GLN A 44 0.47 1.94 -4.13
CA GLN A 44 1.53 2.31 -5.07
C GLN A 44 2.49 3.32 -4.44
N ALA A 45 1.97 4.33 -3.75
CA ALA A 45 2.78 5.31 -3.04
C ALA A 45 3.61 4.66 -1.93
N ALA A 46 3.02 3.74 -1.17
CA ALA A 46 3.72 3.01 -0.12
C ALA A 46 4.85 2.15 -0.71
N ARG A 47 4.60 1.49 -1.83
CA ARG A 47 5.60 0.69 -2.54
C ARG A 47 6.75 1.56 -3.03
N ALA A 48 6.43 2.69 -3.67
CA ALA A 48 7.44 3.63 -4.16
C ALA A 48 8.30 4.17 -3.01
N TRP A 49 7.69 4.48 -1.88
CA TRP A 49 8.39 4.94 -0.70
C TRP A 49 9.38 3.87 -0.20
N ALA A 50 8.95 2.62 -0.12
CA ALA A 50 9.78 1.51 0.31
C ALA A 50 10.92 1.24 -0.68
N GLU A 51 10.63 1.25 -1.98
CA GLU A 51 11.62 1.01 -3.04
C GLU A 51 12.71 2.08 -3.08
N ALA A 52 12.42 3.29 -2.61
CA ALA A 52 13.39 4.38 -2.52
C ALA A 52 14.30 4.27 -1.28
N ARG A 53 14.12 3.25 -0.46
CA ARG A 53 14.83 3.08 0.80
C ARG A 53 15.49 1.71 0.90
N TRP A 54 16.20 1.49 1.99
CA TRP A 54 16.87 0.23 2.31
C TRP A 54 16.39 -0.27 3.66
N LYS A 55 16.59 -1.55 3.93
CA LYS A 55 16.23 -2.18 5.22
C LYS A 55 17.40 -3.01 5.73
N LEU A 56 17.58 -3.01 7.05
CA LEU A 56 18.52 -3.90 7.71
C LEU A 56 17.77 -5.05 8.37
N GLU A 57 18.14 -6.26 8.00
CA GLU A 57 17.62 -7.48 8.63
C GLU A 57 18.62 -7.96 9.66
N PRO A 58 18.26 -8.03 10.95
CA PRO A 58 19.13 -8.65 11.96
C PRO A 58 19.10 -10.16 11.79
N VAL A 59 20.30 -10.78 11.72
CA VAL A 59 20.41 -12.22 11.62
C VAL A 59 20.46 -12.80 13.04
N ARG A 60 19.49 -13.64 13.35
CA ARG A 60 19.39 -14.27 14.68
C ARG A 60 20.41 -15.40 14.84
N GLY A 61 20.97 -15.52 16.04
CA GLY A 61 21.80 -16.65 16.45
C GLY A 61 23.28 -16.52 16.13
N GLU A 62 23.69 -15.54 15.34
CA GLU A 62 25.08 -15.22 15.08
C GLU A 62 25.41 -13.83 15.57
N GLU A 63 26.65 -13.64 15.99
CA GLU A 63 27.09 -12.38 16.58
C GLU A 63 26.93 -11.22 15.60
N ARG A 64 26.05 -10.27 15.96
CA ARG A 64 25.94 -8.94 15.36
C ARG A 64 26.07 -8.89 13.84
N ARG A 65 25.33 -9.76 13.18
CA ARG A 65 25.30 -9.83 11.73
C ARG A 65 23.99 -9.26 11.22
N SER A 66 24.06 -8.48 10.16
CA SER A 66 22.88 -7.88 9.54
C SER A 66 22.97 -8.01 8.03
N VAL A 67 21.83 -8.07 7.37
CA VAL A 67 21.76 -8.08 5.90
C VAL A 67 21.05 -6.82 5.45
N LEU A 68 21.67 -6.10 4.52
CA LEU A 68 21.07 -4.91 3.92
C LEU A 68 20.26 -5.33 2.67
N HIS A 69 19.01 -4.93 2.65
CA HIS A 69 18.10 -5.18 1.54
C HIS A 69 17.63 -3.86 0.92
N ARG A 70 17.18 -3.91 -0.34
CA ARG A 70 16.32 -2.83 -0.86
C ARG A 70 15.00 -2.86 -0.11
N GLY A 71 14.38 -1.69 0.06
CA GLY A 71 13.12 -1.59 0.81
C GLY A 71 12.00 -2.46 0.27
N GLY A 72 11.99 -2.75 -1.03
CA GLY A 72 10.99 -3.61 -1.67
C GLY A 72 11.38 -5.08 -1.77
N CYS A 73 12.49 -5.51 -1.14
CA CYS A 73 12.95 -6.89 -1.23
C CYS A 73 11.95 -7.86 -0.61
N GLY A 74 11.53 -8.87 -1.38
CA GLY A 74 10.56 -9.88 -0.95
C GLY A 74 11.14 -10.99 -0.09
N ILE A 75 12.46 -11.10 0.01
CA ILE A 75 13.13 -12.12 0.81
C ILE A 75 12.92 -11.87 2.30
N TRP A 76 12.98 -10.61 2.70
CA TRP A 76 12.67 -10.22 4.07
C TRP A 76 11.56 -9.17 4.06
N LYS A 77 10.40 -9.54 4.61
CA LYS A 77 9.19 -8.72 4.58
C LYS A 77 9.00 -7.83 5.80
N GLY A 78 10.03 -7.64 6.60
CA GLY A 78 9.96 -6.75 7.76
C GLY A 78 9.57 -5.33 7.33
N GLU A 79 8.66 -4.74 8.06
CA GLU A 79 8.13 -3.39 7.79
C GLU A 79 8.79 -2.30 8.61
N HIS A 80 9.84 -2.66 9.34
CA HIS A 80 10.56 -1.75 10.22
C HIS A 80 12.00 -1.58 9.77
N GLY A 81 12.63 -0.51 10.24
CA GLY A 81 14.04 -0.29 10.00
C GLY A 81 14.36 0.19 8.60
N PHE A 82 13.45 0.93 7.97
CA PHE A 82 13.74 1.58 6.70
C PHE A 82 14.77 2.67 6.89
N LEU A 83 15.76 2.69 6.00
CA LEU A 83 16.88 3.62 6.02
C LEU A 83 16.90 4.44 4.73
N ASP A 84 17.24 5.71 4.83
CA ASP A 84 17.57 6.49 3.64
C ASP A 84 18.99 6.12 3.18
N ARG A 85 19.44 6.73 2.06
CA ARG A 85 20.76 6.42 1.49
C ARG A 85 21.90 6.71 2.48
N GLU A 86 21.84 7.84 3.14
CA GLU A 86 22.91 8.23 4.09
C GLU A 86 22.96 7.29 5.29
N GLU A 87 21.82 6.95 5.84
CA GLU A 87 21.73 5.99 6.96
C GLU A 87 22.22 4.60 6.55
N ALA A 88 21.90 4.15 5.34
CA ALA A 88 22.35 2.87 4.83
C ALA A 88 23.88 2.86 4.65
N LEU A 89 24.46 3.95 4.15
CA LEU A 89 25.92 4.08 4.02
C LEU A 89 26.62 4.06 5.38
N VAL A 90 26.05 4.75 6.37
CA VAL A 90 26.56 4.73 7.74
C VAL A 90 26.56 3.30 8.30
N ALA A 91 25.49 2.57 8.09
CA ALA A 91 25.39 1.18 8.53
C ALA A 91 26.46 0.28 7.89
N LEU A 92 26.72 0.47 6.58
CA LEU A 92 27.75 -0.30 5.86
C LEU A 92 29.15 -0.01 6.38
N GLU A 93 29.42 1.21 6.83
CA GLU A 93 30.72 1.61 7.35
C GLU A 93 30.94 1.22 8.81
N ASP A 94 29.89 0.81 9.50
CA ASP A 94 29.98 0.42 10.91
C ASP A 94 30.42 -1.04 11.05
N ASP A 95 31.70 -1.24 11.36
CA ASP A 95 32.27 -2.56 11.51
C ASP A 95 31.60 -3.40 12.61
N SER A 96 31.02 -2.74 13.61
CA SER A 96 30.35 -3.45 14.72
C SER A 96 29.06 -4.14 14.29
N MET A 97 28.47 -3.73 13.17
CA MET A 97 27.22 -4.30 12.67
C MET A 97 27.41 -5.47 11.72
N SER A 98 28.62 -5.63 11.16
CA SER A 98 28.92 -6.68 10.19
C SER A 98 27.86 -6.84 9.12
N VAL A 99 27.58 -5.73 8.39
CA VAL A 99 26.52 -5.68 7.40
C VAL A 99 26.94 -6.38 6.10
N GLU A 100 26.14 -7.34 5.66
CA GLU A 100 26.28 -7.98 4.36
C GLU A 100 25.16 -7.49 3.43
N MET A 101 25.43 -7.48 2.14
CA MET A 101 24.43 -7.11 1.13
C MET A 101 23.63 -8.32 0.68
N CYS A 102 22.30 -8.17 0.58
CA CYS A 102 21.44 -9.22 0.04
C CYS A 102 21.84 -9.51 -1.41
N THR A 103 22.08 -10.78 -1.72
CA THR A 103 22.46 -11.21 -3.05
C THR A 103 21.26 -11.28 -4.02
N VAL A 104 20.05 -11.32 -3.50
CA VAL A 104 18.84 -11.38 -4.31
C VAL A 104 18.43 -10.01 -4.84
N CYS A 105 18.29 -9.01 -3.96
CA CYS A 105 17.88 -7.68 -4.38
C CYS A 105 19.04 -6.77 -4.80
N ASN A 106 20.26 -7.13 -4.48
CA ASN A 106 21.47 -6.37 -4.80
C ASN A 106 21.34 -4.87 -4.50
N PRO A 107 21.39 -4.46 -3.22
CA PRO A 107 21.15 -3.07 -2.83
C PRO A 107 22.28 -2.10 -3.17
N GLY A 108 23.44 -2.60 -3.55
CA GLY A 108 24.64 -1.78 -3.77
C GLY A 108 24.53 -0.69 -4.83
N PRO A 109 24.03 -0.97 -6.04
CA PRO A 109 24.05 0.02 -7.12
C PRO A 109 23.35 1.34 -6.79
N GLY A 110 22.31 1.33 -6.00
CA GLY A 110 21.62 2.57 -5.59
C GLY A 110 22.34 3.35 -4.52
N LEU A 111 23.30 2.74 -3.84
CA LEU A 111 24.01 3.37 -2.72
C LEU A 111 25.27 4.11 -3.15
N ARG A 112 26.03 3.52 -4.05
CA ARG A 112 27.38 3.97 -4.40
C ARG A 112 27.48 4.54 -5.81
N GLY A 113 26.38 4.58 -6.49
CA GLY A 113 26.33 5.06 -7.84
C GLY A 113 25.84 6.44 -7.95
#